data_752e9cfd37dbc15be499a20c2a7de40a
#
_entry.id   752e9cfd37dbc15be499a20c2a7de40a
#
_cell.length_a   1.000
_cell.length_b   1.000
_cell.length_c   1.000
_cell.angle_alpha   90.00
_cell.angle_beta   90.00
_cell.angle_gamma   90.00
#
_symmetry.space_group_name_H-M   'P 1'
#
loop_
_entity.id
_entity.type
_entity.pdbx_description
1 polymer ?
#
loop_
_entity_poly.entity_id
_entity_poly.type
_entity_poly.pdbx_seq_one_letter_code
_entity_poly.pdbx_strand_id
1 'polypeptide(L)'
;MPQQMIWFFLSMAFSFIAWGIVAARYIWPELRVRQRAEALEPLLILHSFRFIGLAVLVPGVVSPELPPAFAYSAAYGDVIAATLALLSLLLLRSAAGVAVVWIFSLWGTADLLNSFYQAPHAGLLAGQLGAAFFIPTFVVPLLLITHGLIFRILLQHQPASAMQESRHLA
;
A
#
# COMPACT_ATOMS: atom_id res chain seq x y z
N MET A 1 -11.37 23.12 -14.20
CA MET A 1 -10.69 21.81 -14.16
C MET A 1 -11.06 21.03 -15.40
N PRO A 2 -10.12 20.35 -16.08
CA PRO A 2 -10.48 19.42 -17.17
C PRO A 2 -11.43 18.35 -16.65
N GLN A 3 -12.43 17.95 -17.41
CA GLN A 3 -13.46 16.98 -17.02
C GLN A 3 -12.85 15.65 -16.54
N GLN A 4 -11.75 15.22 -17.14
CA GLN A 4 -11.01 14.01 -16.75
C GLN A 4 -10.48 14.05 -15.31
N MET A 5 -10.08 15.22 -14.82
CA MET A 5 -9.63 15.38 -13.42
C MET A 5 -10.79 15.26 -12.43
N ILE A 6 -11.99 15.68 -12.82
CA ILE A 6 -13.19 15.49 -11.98
C ILE A 6 -13.45 13.99 -11.80
N TRP A 7 -13.44 13.22 -12.89
CA TRP A 7 -13.63 11.77 -12.83
C TRP A 7 -12.53 11.07 -12.02
N PHE A 8 -11.29 11.54 -12.14
CA PHE A 8 -10.17 11.00 -11.38
C PHE A 8 -10.37 11.18 -9.86
N PHE A 9 -10.63 12.41 -9.42
CA PHE A 9 -10.83 12.67 -7.99
C PHE A 9 -12.10 12.02 -7.44
N LEU A 10 -13.17 11.96 -8.23
CA LEU A 10 -14.41 11.30 -7.85
C LEU A 10 -14.17 9.80 -7.65
N SER A 11 -13.52 9.13 -8.61
CA SER A 11 -13.17 7.70 -8.52
C SER A 11 -12.31 7.41 -7.29
N MET A 12 -11.30 8.24 -7.03
CA MET A 12 -10.42 8.11 -5.89
C MET A 12 -11.19 8.29 -4.56
N ALA A 13 -12.08 9.28 -4.48
CA ALA A 13 -12.89 9.52 -3.28
C ALA A 13 -13.83 8.33 -2.99
N PHE A 14 -14.51 7.82 -4.01
CA PHE A 14 -15.34 6.61 -3.87
C PHE A 14 -14.54 5.40 -3.43
N SER A 15 -13.33 5.21 -3.98
CA SER A 15 -12.45 4.12 -3.58
C SER A 15 -12.01 4.23 -2.12
N PHE A 16 -11.64 5.41 -1.63
CA PHE A 16 -11.30 5.61 -0.22
C PHE A 16 -12.48 5.28 0.70
N ILE A 17 -13.70 5.70 0.33
CA ILE A 17 -14.92 5.40 1.10
C ILE A 17 -15.18 3.88 1.09
N ALA A 18 -15.19 3.26 -0.08
CA ALA A 18 -15.48 1.84 -0.23
C ALA A 18 -14.45 0.96 0.51
N TRP A 19 -13.16 1.19 0.28
CA TRP A 19 -12.09 0.47 0.96
C TRP A 19 -12.05 0.76 2.46
N GLY A 20 -12.37 1.99 2.87
CA GLY A 20 -12.52 2.35 4.29
C GLY A 20 -13.62 1.54 4.97
N ILE A 21 -14.78 1.38 4.32
CA ILE A 21 -15.88 0.54 4.81
C ILE A 21 -15.45 -0.93 4.91
N VAL A 22 -14.81 -1.47 3.86
CA VAL A 22 -14.30 -2.85 3.85
C VAL A 22 -13.27 -3.04 4.97
N ALA A 23 -12.32 -2.12 5.11
CA ALA A 23 -11.32 -2.17 6.16
C ALA A 23 -11.93 -2.13 7.56
N ALA A 24 -12.90 -1.24 7.80
CA ALA A 24 -13.52 -1.09 9.11
C ALA A 24 -14.43 -2.25 9.48
N ARG A 25 -15.18 -2.81 8.52
CA ARG A 25 -16.20 -3.83 8.80
C ARG A 25 -15.68 -5.26 8.71
N TYR A 26 -14.70 -5.52 7.84
CA TYR A 26 -14.25 -6.89 7.55
C TYR A 26 -12.78 -7.12 7.87
N ILE A 27 -11.88 -6.19 7.51
CA ILE A 27 -10.45 -6.43 7.69
C ILE A 27 -10.03 -6.20 9.14
N TRP A 28 -10.30 -5.01 9.70
CA TRP A 28 -9.85 -4.64 11.03
C TRP A 28 -10.39 -5.55 12.16
N PRO A 29 -11.69 -5.93 12.19
CA PRO A 29 -12.20 -6.83 13.23
C PRO A 29 -11.47 -8.17 13.30
N GLU A 30 -11.08 -8.72 12.14
CA GLU A 30 -10.31 -9.97 12.04
C GLU A 30 -8.86 -9.81 12.46
N LEU A 31 -8.21 -8.69 12.07
CA LEU A 31 -6.80 -8.48 12.35
C LEU A 31 -6.53 -8.15 13.82
N ARG A 32 -7.41 -7.39 14.47
CA ARG A 32 -7.21 -6.90 15.85
C ARG A 32 -7.19 -8.01 16.91
N VAL A 33 -7.75 -9.18 16.61
CA VAL A 33 -7.81 -10.34 17.53
C VAL A 33 -6.66 -11.32 17.31
N ARG A 34 -5.88 -11.16 16.23
CA ARG A 34 -4.75 -12.02 15.89
C ARG A 34 -3.47 -11.57 16.57
N GLN A 35 -2.50 -12.47 16.68
CA GLN A 35 -1.13 -12.11 17.04
C GLN A 35 -0.52 -11.18 15.97
N ARG A 36 0.45 -10.34 16.38
CA ARG A 36 1.02 -9.32 15.49
C ARG A 36 1.49 -9.89 14.14
N ALA A 37 2.23 -10.99 14.15
CA ALA A 37 2.73 -11.58 12.91
C ALA A 37 1.58 -12.08 12.02
N GLU A 38 0.62 -12.77 12.58
CA GLU A 38 -0.56 -13.28 11.85
C GLU A 38 -1.46 -12.16 11.31
N ALA A 39 -1.51 -11.03 12.01
CA ALA A 39 -2.26 -9.85 11.57
C ALA A 39 -1.54 -9.10 10.44
N LEU A 40 -0.20 -9.06 10.45
CA LEU A 40 0.60 -8.40 9.42
C LEU A 40 0.70 -9.21 8.13
N GLU A 41 0.72 -10.54 8.22
CA GLU A 41 0.95 -11.45 7.09
C GLU A 41 0.03 -11.17 5.88
N PRO A 42 -1.31 -11.15 5.98
CA PRO A 42 -2.18 -10.91 4.83
C PRO A 42 -2.00 -9.51 4.23
N LEU A 43 -1.65 -8.51 5.04
CA LEU A 43 -1.39 -7.16 4.55
C LEU A 43 -0.08 -7.11 3.75
N LEU A 44 0.97 -7.77 4.23
CA LEU A 44 2.25 -7.86 3.52
C LEU A 44 2.12 -8.65 2.22
N ILE A 45 1.31 -9.73 2.20
CA ILE A 45 0.99 -10.45 0.96
C ILE A 45 0.32 -9.52 -0.03
N LEU A 46 -0.67 -8.72 0.38
CA LEU A 46 -1.33 -7.75 -0.48
C LEU A 46 -0.31 -6.77 -1.09
N HIS A 47 0.61 -6.26 -0.28
CA HIS A 47 1.61 -5.29 -0.73
C HIS A 47 2.71 -5.89 -1.62
N SER A 48 2.90 -7.21 -1.62
CA SER A 48 3.82 -7.86 -2.57
C SER A 48 3.36 -7.75 -4.02
N PHE A 49 2.06 -7.50 -4.28
CA PHE A 49 1.52 -7.26 -5.61
C PHE A 49 1.74 -5.84 -6.15
N ARG A 50 2.43 -4.98 -5.41
CA ARG A 50 2.73 -3.62 -5.88
C ARG A 50 3.56 -3.58 -7.17
N PHE A 51 4.21 -4.67 -7.56
CA PHE A 51 4.85 -4.78 -8.87
C PHE A 51 3.90 -4.45 -10.05
N ILE A 52 2.57 -4.43 -9.83
CA ILE A 52 1.59 -3.96 -10.82
C ILE A 52 1.89 -2.53 -11.29
N GLY A 53 2.58 -1.72 -10.49
CA GLY A 53 3.06 -0.39 -10.87
C GLY A 53 4.00 -0.39 -12.07
N LEU A 54 4.65 -1.52 -12.40
CA LEU A 54 5.41 -1.68 -13.64
C LEU A 54 4.56 -1.49 -14.91
N ALA A 55 3.23 -1.60 -14.80
CA ALA A 55 2.32 -1.40 -15.91
C ALA A 55 2.45 -0.01 -16.56
N VAL A 56 2.89 1.00 -15.81
CA VAL A 56 3.12 2.35 -16.36
C VAL A 56 4.31 2.44 -17.32
N LEU A 57 5.18 1.41 -17.35
CA LEU A 57 6.30 1.29 -18.29
C LEU A 57 5.97 0.45 -19.51
N VAL A 58 4.78 -0.18 -19.56
CA VAL A 58 4.39 -1.08 -20.66
C VAL A 58 3.81 -0.26 -21.80
N PRO A 59 4.38 -0.34 -23.02
CA PRO A 59 3.86 0.36 -24.20
C PRO A 59 2.40 0.01 -24.45
N GLY A 60 1.56 1.05 -24.70
CA GLY A 60 0.14 0.88 -24.96
C GLY A 60 -0.75 0.82 -23.72
N VAL A 61 -0.18 0.68 -22.51
CA VAL A 61 -0.95 0.76 -21.25
C VAL A 61 -1.21 2.21 -20.86
N VAL A 62 -0.21 3.07 -21.05
CA VAL A 62 -0.27 4.51 -20.79
C VAL A 62 -0.06 5.29 -22.09
N SER A 63 -0.40 6.58 -22.07
CA SER A 63 -0.10 7.47 -23.20
C SER A 63 1.42 7.61 -23.41
N PRO A 64 1.90 7.70 -24.65
CA PRO A 64 3.29 8.04 -24.94
C PRO A 64 3.72 9.41 -24.40
N GLU A 65 2.76 10.29 -24.10
CA GLU A 65 2.99 11.61 -23.52
C GLU A 65 3.15 11.59 -21.98
N LEU A 66 3.01 10.41 -21.33
CA LEU A 66 3.26 10.28 -19.91
C LEU A 66 4.71 10.67 -19.60
N PRO A 67 4.98 11.63 -18.67
CA PRO A 67 6.34 12.04 -18.36
C PRO A 67 7.20 10.86 -17.91
N PRO A 68 8.30 10.53 -18.60
CA PRO A 68 9.10 9.34 -18.30
C PRO A 68 9.67 9.35 -16.88
N ALA A 69 10.10 10.53 -16.40
CA ALA A 69 10.62 10.67 -15.04
C ALA A 69 9.59 10.27 -13.98
N PHE A 70 8.31 10.63 -14.17
CA PHE A 70 7.22 10.20 -13.31
C PHE A 70 7.00 8.69 -13.42
N ALA A 71 6.91 8.15 -14.64
CA ALA A 71 6.66 6.73 -14.88
C ALA A 71 7.74 5.85 -14.22
N TYR A 72 9.02 6.18 -14.40
CA TYR A 72 10.12 5.44 -13.79
C TYR A 72 10.13 5.57 -12.27
N SER A 73 9.91 6.78 -11.72
CA SER A 73 9.85 6.99 -10.27
C SER A 73 8.76 6.12 -9.63
N ALA A 74 7.53 6.15 -10.17
CA ALA A 74 6.40 5.38 -9.66
C ALA A 74 6.65 3.86 -9.78
N ALA A 75 7.11 3.39 -10.95
CA ALA A 75 7.35 1.97 -11.19
C ALA A 75 8.42 1.38 -10.26
N TYR A 76 9.57 2.05 -10.14
CA TYR A 76 10.66 1.57 -9.27
C TYR A 76 10.32 1.69 -7.78
N GLY A 77 9.62 2.74 -7.37
CA GLY A 77 9.11 2.88 -6.01
C GLY A 77 8.22 1.70 -5.62
N ASP A 78 7.32 1.30 -6.50
CA ASP A 78 6.43 0.15 -6.31
C ASP A 78 7.19 -1.18 -6.25
N VAL A 79 8.21 -1.39 -7.12
CA VAL A 79 9.05 -2.61 -7.08
C VAL A 79 9.84 -2.70 -5.78
N ILE A 80 10.42 -1.60 -5.32
CA ILE A 80 11.14 -1.56 -4.04
C ILE A 80 10.18 -1.90 -2.90
N ALA A 81 8.98 -1.31 -2.90
CA ALA A 81 7.98 -1.60 -1.88
C ALA A 81 7.52 -3.06 -1.91
N ALA A 82 7.28 -3.65 -3.09
CA ALA A 82 6.96 -5.08 -3.25
C ALA A 82 8.09 -5.98 -2.70
N THR A 83 9.34 -5.64 -3.02
CA THR A 83 10.51 -6.36 -2.52
C THR A 83 10.61 -6.28 -1.00
N LEU A 84 10.42 -5.09 -0.41
CA LEU A 84 10.42 -4.91 1.04
C LEU A 84 9.26 -5.66 1.71
N ALA A 85 8.09 -5.74 1.08
CA ALA A 85 6.97 -6.53 1.56
C ALA A 85 7.31 -8.03 1.61
N LEU A 86 7.93 -8.57 0.54
CA LEU A 86 8.40 -9.95 0.49
C LEU A 86 9.48 -10.24 1.53
N LEU A 87 10.46 -9.34 1.68
CA LEU A 87 11.47 -9.46 2.75
C LEU A 87 10.84 -9.42 4.15
N SER A 88 9.84 -8.55 4.34
CA SER A 88 9.07 -8.49 5.58
C SER A 88 8.37 -9.81 5.87
N LEU A 89 7.77 -10.46 4.87
CA LEU A 89 7.14 -11.79 5.02
C LEU A 89 8.15 -12.86 5.42
N LEU A 90 9.32 -12.90 4.78
CA LEU A 90 10.37 -13.87 5.08
C LEU A 90 10.90 -13.72 6.51
N LEU A 91 11.03 -12.48 6.98
CA LEU A 91 11.60 -12.15 8.28
C LEU A 91 10.56 -11.97 9.39
N LEU A 92 9.26 -12.08 9.07
CA LEU A 92 8.15 -11.68 9.93
C LEU A 92 8.20 -12.30 11.34
N ARG A 93 8.67 -13.55 11.45
CA ARG A 93 8.80 -14.30 12.71
C ARG A 93 10.19 -14.23 13.32
N SER A 94 11.11 -13.47 12.75
CA SER A 94 12.46 -13.27 13.29
C SER A 94 12.52 -12.04 14.21
N ALA A 95 13.61 -11.91 14.95
CA ALA A 95 13.87 -10.74 15.81
C ALA A 95 13.92 -9.42 15.02
N ALA A 96 14.33 -9.45 13.74
CA ALA A 96 14.39 -8.30 12.87
C ALA A 96 13.05 -7.99 12.18
N GLY A 97 12.06 -8.88 12.22
CA GLY A 97 10.84 -8.80 11.44
C GLY A 97 10.07 -7.49 11.62
N VAL A 98 9.89 -7.06 12.88
CA VAL A 98 9.18 -5.79 13.18
C VAL A 98 9.89 -4.58 12.58
N ALA A 99 11.24 -4.56 12.64
CA ALA A 99 12.02 -3.44 12.07
C ALA A 99 11.89 -3.39 10.54
N VAL A 100 11.93 -4.54 9.87
CA VAL A 100 11.78 -4.61 8.41
C VAL A 100 10.38 -4.18 7.98
N VAL A 101 9.32 -4.56 8.72
CA VAL A 101 7.95 -4.10 8.46
C VAL A 101 7.82 -2.59 8.66
N TRP A 102 8.50 -1.99 9.63
CA TRP A 102 8.56 -0.53 9.77
C TRP A 102 9.21 0.14 8.56
N ILE A 103 10.39 -0.35 8.12
CA ILE A 103 11.08 0.16 6.93
C ILE A 103 10.19 0.06 5.70
N PHE A 104 9.57 -1.09 5.48
CA PHE A 104 8.61 -1.31 4.40
C PHE A 104 7.45 -0.31 4.45
N SER A 105 6.81 -0.15 5.61
CA SER A 105 5.63 0.71 5.73
C SER A 105 5.95 2.19 5.55
N LEU A 106 7.06 2.65 6.10
CA LEU A 106 7.52 4.03 5.93
C LEU A 106 7.88 4.31 4.46
N TRP A 107 8.66 3.42 3.84
CA TRP A 107 9.00 3.54 2.42
C TRP A 107 7.75 3.53 1.54
N GLY A 108 6.91 2.50 1.69
CA GLY A 108 5.75 2.31 0.83
C GLY A 108 4.73 3.45 0.93
N THR A 109 4.53 4.00 2.13
CA THR A 109 3.67 5.17 2.33
C THR A 109 4.30 6.43 1.72
N ALA A 110 5.60 6.66 1.95
CA ALA A 110 6.30 7.81 1.40
C ALA A 110 6.30 7.80 -0.14
N ASP A 111 6.50 6.64 -0.75
CA ASP A 111 6.46 6.45 -2.20
C ASP A 111 5.09 6.78 -2.79
N LEU A 112 4.01 6.27 -2.20
CA LEU A 112 2.65 6.57 -2.64
C LEU A 112 2.32 8.07 -2.53
N LEU A 113 2.68 8.70 -1.41
CA LEU A 113 2.47 10.13 -1.20
C LEU A 113 3.33 10.98 -2.14
N ASN A 114 4.58 10.56 -2.38
CA ASN A 114 5.48 11.22 -3.33
C ASN A 114 4.94 11.16 -4.76
N SER A 115 4.32 10.05 -5.18
CA SER A 115 3.68 9.92 -6.49
C SER A 115 2.54 10.92 -6.66
N PHE A 116 1.71 11.13 -5.64
CA PHE A 116 0.68 12.17 -5.64
C PHE A 116 1.26 13.59 -5.67
N TYR A 117 2.36 13.82 -4.95
CA TYR A 117 3.04 15.10 -4.96
C TYR A 117 3.68 15.41 -6.31
N GLN A 118 4.32 14.43 -6.94
CA GLN A 118 5.01 14.62 -8.24
C GLN A 118 4.04 14.74 -9.42
N ALA A 119 2.88 14.08 -9.39
CA ALA A 119 1.95 14.06 -10.51
C ALA A 119 1.58 15.47 -11.05
N PRO A 120 1.12 16.44 -10.24
CA PRO A 120 0.83 17.77 -10.72
C PRO A 120 2.09 18.54 -11.14
N HIS A 121 3.25 18.34 -10.49
CA HIS A 121 4.51 19.00 -10.84
C HIS A 121 5.07 18.49 -12.17
N ALA A 122 4.81 17.25 -12.52
CA ALA A 122 5.16 16.68 -13.82
C ALA A 122 4.16 17.05 -14.93
N GLY A 123 3.11 17.82 -14.62
CA GLY A 123 2.06 18.17 -15.58
C GLY A 123 1.19 16.98 -15.98
N LEU A 124 1.11 15.94 -15.12
CA LEU A 124 0.34 14.74 -15.40
C LEU A 124 -1.14 15.04 -15.56
N LEU A 125 -1.71 14.62 -16.67
CA LEU A 125 -3.15 14.64 -16.93
C LEU A 125 -3.72 13.23 -16.73
N ALA A 126 -4.91 13.15 -16.13
CA ALA A 126 -5.56 11.86 -15.87
C ALA A 126 -5.74 10.99 -17.13
N GLY A 127 -5.92 11.61 -18.31
CA GLY A 127 -6.02 10.91 -19.59
C GLY A 127 -4.71 10.25 -20.05
N GLN A 128 -3.57 10.69 -19.56
CA GLN A 128 -2.27 10.09 -19.89
C GLN A 128 -2.04 8.73 -19.23
N LEU A 129 -2.81 8.42 -18.17
CA LEU A 129 -2.70 7.16 -17.44
C LEU A 129 -3.25 5.96 -18.23
N GLY A 130 -4.11 6.18 -19.25
CA GLY A 130 -4.67 5.09 -20.04
C GLY A 130 -5.29 3.98 -19.18
N ALA A 131 -4.94 2.73 -19.44
CA ALA A 131 -5.40 1.59 -18.65
C ALA A 131 -4.84 1.58 -17.21
N ALA A 132 -3.70 2.24 -16.95
CA ALA A 132 -3.16 2.40 -15.61
C ALA A 132 -3.97 3.37 -14.73
N PHE A 133 -5.03 4.00 -15.24
CA PHE A 133 -5.95 4.86 -14.48
C PHE A 133 -6.45 4.21 -13.18
N PHE A 134 -6.67 2.91 -13.17
CA PHE A 134 -7.15 2.18 -12.00
C PHE A 134 -6.10 2.03 -10.89
N ILE A 135 -4.81 2.18 -11.20
CA ILE A 135 -3.77 2.10 -10.17
C ILE A 135 -3.96 3.24 -9.16
N PRO A 136 -3.87 4.52 -9.50
CA PRO A 136 -4.04 5.61 -8.53
C PRO A 136 -5.49 5.76 -8.03
N THR A 137 -6.50 5.34 -8.79
CA THR A 137 -7.90 5.57 -8.40
C THR A 137 -8.52 4.43 -7.60
N PHE A 138 -8.00 3.20 -7.69
CA PHE A 138 -8.54 2.02 -7.01
C PHE A 138 -7.51 1.34 -6.12
N VAL A 139 -6.30 1.05 -6.65
CA VAL A 139 -5.28 0.29 -5.92
C VAL A 139 -4.62 1.15 -4.84
N VAL A 140 -4.22 2.39 -5.15
CA VAL A 140 -3.53 3.26 -4.19
C VAL A 140 -4.38 3.58 -2.96
N PRO A 141 -5.69 3.88 -3.04
CA PRO A 141 -6.54 4.01 -1.85
C PRO A 141 -6.53 2.78 -0.95
N LEU A 142 -6.60 1.57 -1.52
CA LEU A 142 -6.48 0.32 -0.77
C LEU A 142 -5.12 0.22 -0.07
N LEU A 143 -4.03 0.50 -0.78
CA LEU A 143 -2.67 0.43 -0.23
C LEU A 143 -2.45 1.44 0.91
N LEU A 144 -2.95 2.67 0.79
CA LEU A 144 -2.84 3.67 1.85
C LEU A 144 -3.63 3.27 3.11
N ILE A 145 -4.86 2.76 2.94
CA ILE A 145 -5.67 2.26 4.05
C ILE A 145 -4.96 1.10 4.74
N THR A 146 -4.43 0.15 3.97
CA THR A 146 -3.75 -1.02 4.54
C THR A 146 -2.40 -0.67 5.18
N HIS A 147 -1.64 0.32 4.69
CA HIS A 147 -0.51 0.89 5.42
C HIS A 147 -0.95 1.49 6.76
N GLY A 148 -2.09 2.20 6.79
CA GLY A 148 -2.68 2.69 8.05
C GLY A 148 -2.97 1.56 9.04
N LEU A 149 -3.49 0.41 8.57
CA LEU A 149 -3.71 -0.76 9.41
C LEU A 149 -2.39 -1.38 9.90
N ILE A 150 -1.36 -1.45 9.04
CA ILE A 150 -0.03 -1.94 9.44
C ILE A 150 0.55 -1.05 10.54
N PHE A 151 0.54 0.28 10.38
CA PHE A 151 0.99 1.19 11.43
C PHE A 151 0.23 1.01 12.73
N ARG A 152 -1.09 0.84 12.65
CA ARG A 152 -1.91 0.59 13.83
C ARG A 152 -1.51 -0.69 14.55
N ILE A 153 -1.27 -1.80 13.83
CA ILE A 153 -0.82 -3.07 14.39
C ILE A 153 0.58 -2.92 15.02
N LEU A 154 1.49 -2.22 14.35
CA LEU A 154 2.86 -1.99 14.84
C LEU A 154 2.90 -1.18 16.13
N LEU A 155 2.00 -0.18 16.26
CA LEU A 155 1.90 0.71 17.42
C LEU A 155 1.14 0.10 18.58
N GLN A 156 0.31 -0.94 18.35
CA GLN A 156 -0.40 -1.61 19.44
C GLN A 156 0.57 -2.40 20.30
N HIS A 157 0.56 -2.14 21.62
CA HIS A 157 1.22 -3.01 22.59
C HIS A 157 0.52 -4.38 22.58
N GLN A 158 1.30 -5.47 22.50
CA GLN A 158 0.72 -6.80 22.70
C GLN A 158 0.14 -6.87 24.12
N PRO A 159 -1.11 -7.35 24.30
CA PRO A 159 -1.65 -7.54 25.63
C PRO A 159 -0.75 -8.49 26.40
N ALA A 160 -0.41 -8.14 27.64
CA ALA A 160 0.46 -8.92 28.52
C ALA A 160 -0.09 -10.33 28.82
N SER A 161 -1.37 -10.56 28.58
CA SER A 161 -2.06 -11.84 28.75
C SER A 161 -1.50 -12.99 27.87
N ALA A 162 -1.04 -12.69 26.64
CA ALA A 162 -0.47 -13.71 25.77
C ALA A 162 0.90 -14.24 26.25
N MET A 163 1.63 -13.44 27.03
CA MET A 163 2.94 -13.81 27.56
C MET A 163 2.82 -14.64 28.87
N GLN A 164 1.71 -14.53 29.57
CA GLN A 164 1.46 -15.29 30.80
C GLN A 164 0.96 -16.71 30.51
N GLU A 165 0.19 -16.88 29.46
CA GLU A 165 -0.34 -18.19 29.05
C GLU A 165 0.76 -19.11 28.49
N SER A 166 1.73 -18.57 27.76
CA SER A 166 2.88 -19.31 27.28
C SER A 166 3.88 -19.71 28.39
N ARG A 167 3.88 -18.98 29.55
CA ARG A 167 4.71 -19.35 30.72
C ARG A 167 4.08 -20.44 31.60
N HIS A 168 2.77 -20.64 31.51
CA HIS A 168 2.10 -21.72 32.26
C HIS A 168 2.08 -23.06 31.51
N LEU A 169 2.45 -23.06 30.22
CA LEU A 169 2.50 -24.24 29.36
C LEU A 169 3.95 -24.76 29.13
N ALA A 170 4.94 -24.09 29.68
CA ALA A 170 6.36 -24.49 29.66
C ALA A 170 6.80 -24.93 31.04
#